data_dda4ae072ab2c46ed4db023f02a38446
#
_entry.id   dda4ae072ab2c46ed4db023f02a38446
#
_cell.length_a   1.000
_cell.length_b   1.000
_cell.length_c   1.000
_cell.angle_alpha   90.00
_cell.angle_beta   90.00
_cell.angle_gamma   90.00
#
_symmetry.space_group_name_H-M   'P 1'
#
loop_
_entity.id
_entity.type
_entity.pdbx_description
1 polymer ?
#
loop_
_entity_poly.entity_id
_entity_poly.type
_entity_poly.pdbx_seq_one_letter_code
_entity_poly.pdbx_strand_id
1 'polypeptide(L)'
;MEENLLVKVIKDQTVRALWEVKNVIDCVPDELWNKEYCEMPCWKHIYHMLHSLDLWFINPSDKEFVEPEIHEKDLNNLDVIPSKYLLREEINDYFADIDIKVKTYLSQLTDDQLLDTPPDCGYNKFTLILAQFRHLHSHMGMIMGFIIDDTGLWPRVLGLENPFPVGEYKRYF
;
A
#
# COMPACT_ATOMS: atom_id res chain seq x y z
N MET A 1 -32.60 -6.01 -3.50
CA MET A 1 -31.21 -6.09 -2.97
C MET A 1 -30.80 -4.67 -2.67
N GLU A 2 -30.55 -4.36 -1.42
CA GLU A 2 -29.96 -3.07 -1.10
C GLU A 2 -28.60 -2.99 -1.79
N GLU A 3 -28.35 -1.87 -2.44
CA GLU A 3 -27.09 -1.65 -3.16
C GLU A 3 -25.98 -1.46 -2.09
N ASN A 4 -24.88 -2.23 -2.18
CA ASN A 4 -23.71 -2.09 -1.27
C ASN A 4 -22.98 -0.76 -1.53
N LEU A 5 -23.60 0.36 -1.15
CA LEU A 5 -23.13 1.71 -1.47
C LEU A 5 -21.83 2.05 -0.78
N LEU A 6 -21.66 1.67 0.49
CA LEU A 6 -20.43 1.97 1.26
C LEU A 6 -19.26 1.16 0.70
N VAL A 7 -19.44 -0.13 0.48
CA VAL A 7 -18.40 -0.97 -0.11
C VAL A 7 -18.04 -0.49 -1.52
N LYS A 8 -19.00 -0.01 -2.31
CA LYS A 8 -18.74 0.57 -3.64
C LYS A 8 -17.82 1.81 -3.55
N VAL A 9 -18.08 2.71 -2.59
CA VAL A 9 -17.22 3.88 -2.34
C VAL A 9 -15.83 3.44 -1.88
N ILE A 10 -15.75 2.50 -0.94
CA ILE A 10 -14.48 1.95 -0.45
C ILE A 10 -13.67 1.34 -1.60
N LYS A 11 -14.31 0.55 -2.47
CA LYS A 11 -13.65 -0.03 -3.65
C LYS A 11 -13.08 1.03 -4.58
N ASP A 12 -13.87 2.04 -4.95
CA ASP A 12 -13.40 3.12 -5.82
C ASP A 12 -12.18 3.84 -5.22
N GLN A 13 -12.27 4.22 -3.94
CA GLN A 13 -11.18 4.92 -3.26
C GLN A 13 -9.95 4.03 -3.07
N THR A 14 -10.13 2.73 -2.79
CA THR A 14 -9.02 1.79 -2.66
C THR A 14 -8.30 1.59 -3.99
N VAL A 15 -9.04 1.43 -5.08
CA VAL A 15 -8.42 1.27 -6.42
C VAL A 15 -7.62 2.51 -6.81
N ARG A 16 -8.11 3.72 -6.47
CA ARG A 16 -7.35 4.98 -6.66
C ARG A 16 -6.07 5.00 -5.82
N ALA A 17 -6.17 4.67 -4.54
CA ALA A 17 -5.01 4.62 -3.64
C ALA A 17 -3.97 3.59 -4.10
N LEU A 18 -4.38 2.40 -4.56
CA LEU A 18 -3.46 1.40 -5.11
C LEU A 18 -2.77 1.89 -6.39
N TRP A 19 -3.49 2.60 -7.26
CA TRP A 19 -2.87 3.23 -8.43
C TRP A 19 -1.83 4.28 -8.01
N GLU A 20 -2.14 5.11 -7.03
CA GLU A 20 -1.21 6.13 -6.51
C GLU A 20 0.05 5.51 -5.93
N VAL A 21 -0.09 4.43 -5.14
CA VAL A 21 1.03 3.66 -4.59
C VAL A 21 1.93 3.15 -5.71
N LYS A 22 1.37 2.49 -6.73
CA LYS A 22 2.14 1.99 -7.87
C LYS A 22 2.83 3.12 -8.62
N ASN A 23 2.11 4.22 -8.85
CA ASN A 23 2.68 5.40 -9.50
C ASN A 23 3.87 5.97 -8.71
N VAL A 24 3.76 6.07 -7.39
CA VAL A 24 4.85 6.56 -6.53
C VAL A 24 6.05 5.62 -6.58
N ILE A 25 5.85 4.30 -6.51
CA ILE A 25 6.93 3.30 -6.64
C ILE A 25 7.67 3.48 -7.96
N ASP A 26 6.94 3.64 -9.07
CA ASP A 26 7.53 3.80 -10.40
C ASP A 26 8.17 5.18 -10.63
N CYS A 27 7.75 6.18 -9.87
CA CYS A 27 8.36 7.52 -9.89
C CYS A 27 9.67 7.61 -9.11
N VAL A 28 10.00 6.65 -8.23
CA VAL A 28 11.31 6.65 -7.56
C VAL A 28 12.41 6.43 -8.59
N PRO A 29 13.36 7.38 -8.80
CA PRO A 29 14.50 7.17 -9.68
C PRO A 29 15.40 6.03 -9.21
N ASP A 30 16.12 5.39 -10.12
CA ASP A 30 16.99 4.24 -9.77
C ASP A 30 18.11 4.64 -8.82
N GLU A 31 18.65 5.84 -8.97
CA GLU A 31 19.67 6.40 -8.07
C GLU A 31 19.17 6.65 -6.65
N LEU A 32 17.85 6.83 -6.47
CA LEU A 32 17.26 7.03 -5.15
C LEU A 32 16.81 5.72 -4.49
N TRP A 33 16.76 4.62 -5.22
CA TRP A 33 16.26 3.34 -4.72
C TRP A 33 16.97 2.88 -3.46
N ASN A 34 18.30 3.05 -3.43
CA ASN A 34 19.17 2.71 -2.30
C ASN A 34 19.58 3.90 -1.45
N LYS A 35 19.15 5.10 -1.80
CA LYS A 35 19.46 6.29 -1.01
C LYS A 35 18.81 6.17 0.36
N GLU A 36 19.56 6.46 1.40
CA GLU A 36 19.08 6.45 2.78
C GLU A 36 18.29 7.71 3.09
N TYR A 37 17.09 7.50 3.65
CA TYR A 37 16.25 8.51 4.25
C TYR A 37 15.85 8.05 5.64
N CYS A 38 16.02 8.90 6.65
CA CYS A 38 15.77 8.50 8.04
C CYS A 38 16.51 7.19 8.40
N GLU A 39 17.79 7.09 8.02
CA GLU A 39 18.68 5.94 8.29
C GLU A 39 18.31 4.62 7.57
N MET A 40 17.30 4.63 6.68
CA MET A 40 16.85 3.45 5.93
C MET A 40 16.82 3.73 4.43
N PRO A 41 17.13 2.73 3.58
CA PRO A 41 17.06 2.90 2.13
C PRO A 41 15.60 3.10 1.66
N CYS A 42 15.42 3.87 0.59
CA CYS A 42 14.11 4.21 0.05
C CYS A 42 13.22 2.98 -0.18
N TRP A 43 13.78 1.91 -0.77
CA TRP A 43 13.03 0.67 -1.01
C TRP A 43 12.47 0.05 0.28
N LYS A 44 13.14 0.22 1.43
CA LYS A 44 12.66 -0.34 2.70
C LYS A 44 11.44 0.41 3.23
N HIS A 45 11.35 1.72 3.03
CA HIS A 45 10.14 2.48 3.33
C HIS A 45 8.95 2.01 2.47
N ILE A 46 9.22 1.70 1.20
CA ILE A 46 8.20 1.14 0.30
C ILE A 46 7.77 -0.25 0.78
N TYR A 47 8.74 -1.13 1.08
CA TYR A 47 8.45 -2.47 1.58
C TYR A 47 7.62 -2.43 2.88
N HIS A 48 8.00 -1.60 3.86
CA HIS A 48 7.25 -1.41 5.11
C HIS A 48 5.80 -1.00 4.84
N MET A 49 5.59 -0.04 3.95
CA MET A 49 4.25 0.41 3.56
C MET A 49 3.41 -0.74 2.96
N LEU A 50 4.00 -1.50 2.04
CA LEU A 50 3.34 -2.62 1.38
C LEU A 50 3.05 -3.78 2.34
N HIS A 51 4.01 -4.16 3.17
CA HIS A 51 3.84 -5.22 4.15
C HIS A 51 2.74 -4.89 5.17
N SER A 52 2.67 -3.65 5.62
CA SER A 52 1.58 -3.20 6.48
C SER A 52 0.22 -3.27 5.78
N LEU A 53 0.15 -2.93 4.51
CA LEU A 53 -1.07 -3.03 3.72
C LEU A 53 -1.51 -4.50 3.57
N ASP A 54 -0.57 -5.40 3.29
CA ASP A 54 -0.82 -6.82 3.09
C ASP A 54 -1.40 -7.50 4.35
N LEU A 55 -0.80 -7.25 5.51
CA LEU A 55 -1.20 -7.87 6.76
C LEU A 55 -2.44 -7.19 7.38
N TRP A 56 -2.44 -5.86 7.48
CA TRP A 56 -3.37 -5.14 8.33
C TRP A 56 -4.68 -4.75 7.65
N PHE A 57 -4.75 -4.77 6.33
CA PHE A 57 -5.96 -4.37 5.63
C PHE A 57 -7.14 -5.30 5.91
N ILE A 58 -6.87 -6.59 6.08
CA ILE A 58 -7.88 -7.63 6.28
C ILE A 58 -7.97 -8.04 7.75
N ASN A 59 -6.87 -8.49 8.33
CA ASN A 59 -6.81 -8.91 9.73
C ASN A 59 -5.38 -8.88 10.29
N PRO A 60 -5.03 -7.91 11.15
CA PRO A 60 -3.69 -7.82 11.76
C PRO A 60 -3.38 -8.97 12.73
N SER A 61 -4.39 -9.75 13.13
CA SER A 61 -4.26 -10.87 14.05
C SER A 61 -4.38 -12.23 13.35
N ASP A 62 -4.24 -12.25 12.02
CA ASP A 62 -4.34 -13.47 11.22
C ASP A 62 -3.17 -14.41 11.52
N LYS A 63 -3.45 -15.54 12.15
CA LYS A 63 -2.46 -16.59 12.46
C LYS A 63 -2.05 -17.41 11.25
N GLU A 64 -2.84 -17.36 10.19
CA GLU A 64 -2.60 -18.05 8.93
C GLU A 64 -1.92 -17.12 7.88
N PHE A 65 -1.58 -15.89 8.30
CA PHE A 65 -0.84 -14.99 7.41
C PHE A 65 0.51 -15.61 7.04
N VAL A 66 0.72 -15.71 5.74
CA VAL A 66 1.98 -16.22 5.18
C VAL A 66 2.81 -15.03 4.72
N GLU A 67 4.00 -14.91 5.31
CA GLU A 67 4.95 -13.87 4.89
C GLU A 67 5.31 -14.05 3.41
N PRO A 68 5.46 -12.96 2.64
CA PRO A 68 5.90 -13.06 1.25
C PRO A 68 7.31 -13.67 1.16
N GLU A 69 7.62 -14.39 0.07
CA GLU A 69 8.92 -15.05 -0.12
C GLU A 69 10.13 -14.10 0.02
N ILE A 70 9.92 -12.82 -0.29
CA ILE A 70 10.93 -11.78 -0.16
C ILE A 70 11.16 -11.33 1.28
N HIS A 71 10.30 -11.74 2.23
CA HIS A 71 10.42 -11.34 3.64
C HIS A 71 11.59 -12.05 4.34
N GLU A 72 12.27 -11.29 5.19
CA GLU A 72 13.18 -11.78 6.20
C GLU A 72 12.81 -11.16 7.55
N LYS A 73 13.26 -11.79 8.63
CA LYS A 73 12.98 -11.30 9.98
C LYS A 73 13.31 -9.82 10.11
N ASP A 74 12.36 -9.05 10.62
CA ASP A 74 12.46 -7.61 10.88
C ASP A 74 12.62 -6.74 9.62
N LEU A 75 12.46 -7.28 8.40
CA LEU A 75 12.59 -6.51 7.17
C LEU A 75 11.56 -5.36 7.07
N ASN A 76 10.38 -5.58 7.62
CA ASN A 76 9.32 -4.57 7.71
C ASN A 76 9.50 -3.55 8.84
N ASN A 77 10.48 -3.74 9.73
CA ASN A 77 10.73 -2.85 10.86
C ASN A 77 11.72 -1.74 10.44
N LEU A 78 11.27 -0.48 10.46
CA LEU A 78 12.09 0.67 10.09
C LEU A 78 13.15 1.05 11.13
N ASP A 79 13.14 0.45 12.32
CA ASP A 79 14.18 0.65 13.35
C ASP A 79 15.35 -0.34 13.22
N VAL A 80 15.28 -1.28 12.26
CA VAL A 80 16.29 -2.32 12.06
C VAL A 80 16.96 -2.16 10.71
N ILE A 81 18.29 -2.10 10.68
CA ILE A 81 19.06 -2.06 9.43
C ILE A 81 18.85 -3.38 8.67
N PRO A 82 18.45 -3.35 7.38
CA PRO A 82 18.16 -4.57 6.64
C PRO A 82 19.42 -5.39 6.38
N SER A 83 19.33 -6.72 6.48
CA SER A 83 20.39 -7.66 6.14
C SER A 83 20.41 -8.02 4.66
N LYS A 84 19.35 -7.71 3.93
CA LYS A 84 19.21 -7.96 2.48
C LYS A 84 18.83 -6.67 1.73
N TYR A 85 18.94 -6.75 0.45
CA TYR A 85 18.53 -5.72 -0.51
C TYR A 85 17.37 -6.24 -1.35
N LEU A 86 16.34 -5.40 -1.57
CA LEU A 86 15.24 -5.74 -2.46
C LEU A 86 15.35 -4.97 -3.78
N LEU A 87 15.26 -5.71 -4.87
CA LEU A 87 15.17 -5.16 -6.21
C LEU A 87 13.80 -4.51 -6.44
N ARG A 88 13.75 -3.55 -7.35
CA ARG A 88 12.49 -2.91 -7.77
C ARG A 88 11.49 -3.92 -8.31
N GLU A 89 11.96 -4.93 -9.05
CA GLU A 89 11.14 -6.01 -9.60
C GLU A 89 10.45 -6.80 -8.48
N GLU A 90 11.19 -7.23 -7.45
CA GLU A 90 10.64 -7.94 -6.29
C GLU A 90 9.54 -7.13 -5.57
N ILE A 91 9.74 -5.82 -5.42
CA ILE A 91 8.74 -4.91 -4.83
C ILE A 91 7.51 -4.78 -5.73
N ASN A 92 7.70 -4.71 -7.04
CA ASN A 92 6.59 -4.62 -7.99
C ASN A 92 5.76 -5.90 -8.04
N ASP A 93 6.40 -7.05 -8.00
CA ASP A 93 5.72 -8.35 -7.96
C ASP A 93 4.92 -8.48 -6.65
N TYR A 94 5.52 -8.12 -5.53
CA TYR A 94 4.83 -8.10 -4.24
C TYR A 94 3.64 -7.13 -4.23
N PHE A 95 3.79 -5.93 -4.80
CA PHE A 95 2.66 -5.01 -4.96
C PHE A 95 1.53 -5.62 -5.79
N ALA A 96 1.85 -6.33 -6.88
CA ALA A 96 0.84 -6.96 -7.74
C ALA A 96 0.02 -8.01 -6.97
N ASP A 97 0.67 -8.81 -6.12
CA ASP A 97 -0.01 -9.79 -5.26
C ASP A 97 -0.95 -9.10 -4.24
N ILE A 98 -0.49 -8.02 -3.61
CA ILE A 98 -1.31 -7.22 -2.70
C ILE A 98 -2.51 -6.60 -3.41
N ASP A 99 -2.31 -6.03 -4.60
CA ASP A 99 -3.37 -5.42 -5.41
C ASP A 99 -4.49 -6.43 -5.71
N ILE A 100 -4.12 -7.65 -6.12
CA ILE A 100 -5.06 -8.75 -6.35
C ILE A 100 -5.77 -9.13 -5.06
N LYS A 101 -5.02 -9.33 -3.96
CA LYS A 101 -5.56 -9.74 -2.65
C LYS A 101 -6.58 -8.73 -2.12
N VAL A 102 -6.24 -7.46 -2.10
CA VAL A 102 -7.10 -6.38 -1.60
C VAL A 102 -8.36 -6.24 -2.45
N LYS A 103 -8.23 -6.23 -3.78
CA LYS A 103 -9.37 -6.15 -4.70
C LYS A 103 -10.29 -7.36 -4.58
N THR A 104 -9.73 -8.56 -4.43
CA THR A 104 -10.49 -9.79 -4.23
C THR A 104 -11.27 -9.74 -2.92
N TYR A 105 -10.63 -9.37 -1.81
CA TYR A 105 -11.29 -9.19 -0.52
C TYR A 105 -12.46 -8.20 -0.61
N LEU A 106 -12.24 -7.02 -1.17
CA LEU A 106 -13.27 -6.01 -1.32
C LEU A 106 -14.41 -6.46 -2.25
N SER A 107 -14.13 -7.34 -3.24
CA SER A 107 -15.16 -7.84 -4.15
C SER A 107 -16.19 -8.74 -3.46
N GLN A 108 -15.82 -9.36 -2.36
CA GLN A 108 -16.63 -10.28 -1.58
C GLN A 108 -17.35 -9.60 -0.40
N LEU A 109 -17.00 -8.35 -0.11
CA LEU A 109 -17.51 -7.62 1.04
C LEU A 109 -18.89 -7.02 0.75
N THR A 110 -19.76 -6.97 1.77
CA THR A 110 -21.07 -6.29 1.75
C THR A 110 -21.10 -5.19 2.81
N ASP A 111 -22.01 -4.22 2.68
CA ASP A 111 -22.15 -3.13 3.64
C ASP A 111 -22.40 -3.64 5.07
N ASP A 112 -23.23 -4.66 5.22
CA ASP A 112 -23.54 -5.30 6.52
C ASP A 112 -22.30 -5.91 7.18
N GLN A 113 -21.37 -6.42 6.38
CA GLN A 113 -20.14 -7.05 6.87
C GLN A 113 -19.06 -6.04 7.31
N LEU A 114 -19.21 -4.76 7.01
CA LEU A 114 -18.23 -3.75 7.39
C LEU A 114 -18.04 -3.62 8.90
N LEU A 115 -19.10 -3.89 9.67
CA LEU A 115 -19.05 -3.85 11.14
C LEU A 115 -18.66 -5.19 11.78
N ASP A 116 -18.52 -6.25 11.00
CA ASP A 116 -18.00 -7.53 11.49
C ASP A 116 -16.54 -7.39 11.92
N THR A 117 -16.21 -8.12 12.98
CA THR A 117 -14.83 -8.21 13.49
C THR A 117 -14.18 -9.49 12.98
N PRO A 118 -13.00 -9.43 12.35
CA PRO A 118 -12.26 -10.63 11.97
C PRO A 118 -11.87 -11.48 13.18
N PRO A 119 -11.61 -12.80 13.03
CA PRO A 119 -11.18 -13.67 14.12
C PRO A 119 -9.95 -13.10 14.87
N ASP A 120 -9.98 -13.22 16.19
CA ASP A 120 -8.91 -12.77 17.11
C ASP A 120 -8.54 -11.28 17.02
N CYS A 121 -9.29 -10.48 16.26
CA CYS A 121 -9.06 -9.06 16.05
C CYS A 121 -9.89 -8.22 17.02
N GLY A 122 -9.36 -7.09 17.47
CA GLY A 122 -10.07 -6.11 18.31
C GLY A 122 -10.82 -5.02 17.53
N TYR A 123 -10.75 -5.04 16.19
CA TYR A 123 -11.29 -3.99 15.32
C TYR A 123 -12.21 -4.56 14.26
N ASN A 124 -13.27 -3.85 13.92
CA ASN A 124 -14.12 -4.22 12.79
C ASN A 124 -13.45 -3.92 11.43
N LYS A 125 -13.95 -4.54 10.36
CA LYS A 125 -13.40 -4.41 9.00
C LYS A 125 -13.34 -2.96 8.53
N PHE A 126 -14.35 -2.16 8.81
CA PHE A 126 -14.37 -0.75 8.42
C PHE A 126 -13.27 0.05 9.10
N THR A 127 -13.05 -0.18 10.39
CA THR A 127 -11.96 0.44 11.15
C THR A 127 -10.59 0.06 10.56
N LEU A 128 -10.39 -1.23 10.22
CA LEU A 128 -9.13 -1.70 9.62
C LEU A 128 -8.87 -1.03 8.26
N ILE A 129 -9.88 -0.98 7.39
CA ILE A 129 -9.79 -0.31 6.08
C ILE A 129 -9.39 1.16 6.25
N LEU A 130 -10.09 1.92 7.10
CA LEU A 130 -9.79 3.34 7.31
C LEU A 130 -8.41 3.56 7.97
N ALA A 131 -8.01 2.68 8.90
CA ALA A 131 -6.70 2.73 9.51
C ALA A 131 -5.59 2.52 8.47
N GLN A 132 -5.78 1.56 7.56
CA GLN A 132 -4.82 1.31 6.49
C GLN A 132 -4.79 2.42 5.43
N PHE A 133 -5.90 3.03 5.09
CA PHE A 133 -5.91 4.24 4.25
C PHE A 133 -5.01 5.33 4.83
N ARG A 134 -5.18 5.61 6.12
CA ARG A 134 -4.40 6.64 6.81
C ARG A 134 -2.90 6.29 6.85
N HIS A 135 -2.56 5.04 7.18
CA HIS A 135 -1.19 4.55 7.24
C HIS A 135 -0.52 4.58 5.85
N LEU A 136 -1.20 4.05 4.85
CA LEU A 136 -0.75 4.03 3.47
C LEU A 136 -0.41 5.42 2.94
N HIS A 137 -1.33 6.38 3.09
CA HIS A 137 -1.13 7.75 2.62
C HIS A 137 -0.04 8.49 3.41
N SER A 138 0.16 8.18 4.69
CA SER A 138 1.27 8.73 5.47
C SER A 138 2.62 8.31 4.90
N HIS A 139 2.83 7.02 4.65
CA HIS A 139 4.07 6.51 4.07
C HIS A 139 4.25 6.91 2.61
N MET A 140 3.19 6.86 1.82
CA MET A 140 3.22 7.32 0.43
C MET A 140 3.63 8.80 0.34
N GLY A 141 3.05 9.66 1.17
CA GLY A 141 3.41 11.08 1.23
C GLY A 141 4.88 11.31 1.63
N MET A 142 5.41 10.49 2.54
CA MET A 142 6.81 10.52 2.93
C MET A 142 7.73 10.15 1.75
N ILE A 143 7.43 9.06 1.03
CA ILE A 143 8.19 8.64 -0.16
C ILE A 143 8.12 9.69 -1.26
N MET A 144 6.95 10.29 -1.50
CA MET A 144 6.80 11.42 -2.41
C MET A 144 7.69 12.59 -1.99
N GLY A 145 7.77 12.90 -0.68
CA GLY A 145 8.66 13.92 -0.14
C GLY A 145 10.13 13.67 -0.50
N PHE A 146 10.60 12.43 -0.40
CA PHE A 146 11.96 12.04 -0.81
C PHE A 146 12.21 12.30 -2.31
N ILE A 147 11.24 11.92 -3.16
CA ILE A 147 11.35 12.16 -4.61
C ILE A 147 11.39 13.67 -4.91
N ILE A 148 10.50 14.44 -4.30
CA ILE A 148 10.38 15.88 -4.52
C ILE A 148 11.66 16.62 -4.08
N ASP A 149 12.19 16.28 -2.91
CA ASP A 149 13.38 16.92 -2.35
C ASP A 149 14.61 16.71 -3.25
N ASP A 150 14.76 15.50 -3.79
CA ASP A 150 15.92 15.14 -4.60
C ASP A 150 15.80 15.51 -6.08
N THR A 151 14.58 15.57 -6.63
CA THR A 151 14.38 15.71 -8.09
C THR A 151 13.62 16.97 -8.49
N GLY A 152 12.87 17.57 -7.57
CA GLY A 152 11.92 18.63 -7.88
C GLY A 152 10.66 18.14 -8.60
N LEU A 153 10.52 16.83 -8.88
CA LEU A 153 9.38 16.25 -9.57
C LEU A 153 8.31 15.79 -8.58
N TRP A 154 7.06 16.05 -8.90
CA TRP A 154 5.93 15.74 -8.06
C TRP A 154 5.17 14.52 -8.60
N PRO A 155 5.29 13.32 -7.99
CA PRO A 155 4.47 12.18 -8.39
C PRO A 155 2.99 12.52 -8.36
N ARG A 156 2.28 12.17 -9.43
CA ARG A 156 0.86 12.49 -9.55
C ARG A 156 0.04 11.65 -8.57
N VAL A 157 -0.87 12.30 -7.85
CA VAL A 157 -1.96 11.68 -7.11
C VAL A 157 -3.27 11.93 -7.84
N LEU A 158 -4.24 11.04 -7.63
CA LEU A 158 -5.57 11.14 -8.21
C LEU A 158 -6.49 11.89 -7.24
N GLY A 159 -7.25 12.84 -7.76
CA GLY A 159 -8.40 13.35 -7.04
C GLY A 159 -9.64 12.47 -7.30
N LEU A 160 -10.78 13.12 -7.52
CA LEU A 160 -12.03 12.49 -7.94
C LEU A 160 -12.16 12.44 -9.47
N GLU A 161 -11.02 12.44 -10.17
CA GLU A 161 -10.96 12.56 -11.63
C GLU A 161 -11.49 11.31 -12.34
N ASN A 162 -12.19 11.54 -13.44
CA ASN A 162 -12.57 10.54 -14.43
C ASN A 162 -12.17 11.05 -15.83
N PRO A 163 -11.66 10.19 -16.72
CA PRO A 163 -11.47 8.74 -16.54
C PRO A 163 -10.28 8.41 -15.63
N PHE A 164 -10.36 7.24 -14.99
CA PHE A 164 -9.30 6.69 -14.17
C PHE A 164 -8.14 6.17 -15.06
N PRO A 165 -6.88 6.58 -14.85
CA PRO A 165 -5.74 6.20 -15.70
C PRO A 165 -5.25 4.78 -15.38
N VAL A 166 -5.93 3.76 -15.83
CA VAL A 166 -5.55 2.37 -15.59
C VAL A 166 -4.26 2.01 -16.34
N GLY A 167 -3.27 1.47 -15.63
CA GLY A 167 -2.03 0.95 -16.22
C GLY A 167 -1.04 2.00 -16.74
N GLU A 168 -1.30 3.28 -16.49
CA GLU A 168 -0.42 4.37 -16.90
C GLU A 168 0.29 4.96 -15.68
N TYR A 169 1.47 4.43 -15.38
CA TYR A 169 2.27 4.84 -14.23
C TYR A 169 3.45 5.74 -14.61
N LYS A 170 4.27 6.10 -13.63
CA LYS A 170 5.41 7.03 -13.73
C LYS A 170 4.97 8.42 -14.18
N ARG A 171 3.86 8.90 -13.61
CA ARG A 171 3.28 10.20 -13.92
C ARG A 171 3.58 11.23 -12.85
N TYR A 172 3.86 12.43 -13.31
CA TYR A 172 4.11 13.61 -12.49
C TYR A 172 3.07 14.70 -12.80
N PHE A 173 2.96 15.69 -11.90
CA PHE A 173 2.20 16.90 -12.14
C PHE A 173 2.93 17.85 -13.08
#